data_75a05cd6ad053098e16081c05fe4ce6b
#
_entry.id   75a05cd6ad053098e16081c05fe4ce6b
#
_cell.length_a   1.000
_cell.length_b   1.000
_cell.length_c   1.000
_cell.angle_alpha   90.00
_cell.angle_beta   90.00
_cell.angle_gamma   90.00
#
_symmetry.space_group_name_H-M   'P 1'
#
loop_
_entity.id
_entity.type
_entity.pdbx_description
1 polymer ?
#
loop_
_entity_poly.entity_id
_entity_poly.type
_entity_poly.pdbx_seq_one_letter_code
_entity_poly.pdbx_strand_id
1 'polypeptide(L)'
;MNNKPENILVCVAWPYVNGEPHLGHIAGNNLPADIFARFHRMIGNNVLMVSGSDQHGTPVTIRAKEENTTPKKIAEKYHKVWSDTFKELDFSFDLYTKTGTDNHKETVQNLFNSLNENGFLEEKYSEQPYSEKSEMFLSDRYIEGDCPHCPSRTKGDRCDDCGKDFEPIDLKNLISTIDNSEVTFKSTKHIYLKLPEFQEKLDKWIKSKTYWRSAVKNQSLGFLSNGLIDRAITRDIDWGVKVPIDGYEDKRIYVWFEAVIGYLSASIEWAQSKDNISQKKDIWKEWWLNPDSKHFYFQGKDNIPFHTIILPAILIGSGNYNLPYDVVA
;
A
#
# COMPACT_ATOMS: atom_id res chain seq x y z
N MET A 1 -10.42 -35.53 -13.72
CA MET A 1 -10.30 -34.30 -14.53
C MET A 1 -8.87 -33.82 -14.37
N ASN A 2 -8.01 -34.01 -15.37
CA ASN A 2 -6.62 -33.48 -15.32
C ASN A 2 -6.66 -32.01 -15.68
N ASN A 3 -7.05 -31.16 -14.74
CA ASN A 3 -6.84 -29.73 -14.94
C ASN A 3 -5.34 -29.43 -14.78
N LYS A 4 -4.77 -28.74 -15.77
CA LYS A 4 -3.40 -28.21 -15.66
C LYS A 4 -3.28 -27.36 -14.38
N PRO A 5 -2.21 -27.54 -13.57
CA PRO A 5 -1.99 -26.69 -12.40
C PRO A 5 -2.09 -25.20 -12.74
N GLU A 6 -2.83 -24.45 -11.97
CA GLU A 6 -2.93 -22.99 -12.10
C GLU A 6 -1.86 -22.31 -11.23
N ASN A 7 -1.34 -21.17 -11.70
CA ASN A 7 -0.47 -20.32 -10.90
C ASN A 7 -1.34 -19.36 -10.06
N ILE A 8 -1.31 -19.54 -8.77
CA ILE A 8 -2.11 -18.76 -7.78
C ILE A 8 -1.17 -17.92 -6.94
N LEU A 9 -1.29 -16.60 -7.05
CA LEU A 9 -0.62 -15.66 -6.16
C LEU A 9 -1.59 -15.25 -5.05
N VAL A 10 -1.20 -15.48 -3.81
CA VAL A 10 -1.95 -15.10 -2.61
C VAL A 10 -1.24 -13.96 -1.93
N CYS A 11 -1.82 -12.78 -1.98
CA CYS A 11 -1.30 -11.55 -1.41
C CYS A 11 -2.10 -11.20 -0.16
N VAL A 12 -1.43 -11.06 0.98
CA VAL A 12 -2.07 -10.64 2.22
C VAL A 12 -1.64 -9.21 2.54
N ALA A 13 -2.60 -8.33 2.86
CA ALA A 13 -2.36 -6.92 3.12
C ALA A 13 -1.28 -6.71 4.19
N TRP A 14 -0.39 -5.78 3.91
CA TRP A 14 0.76 -5.46 4.75
C TRP A 14 0.35 -4.60 5.94
N PRO A 15 0.50 -5.07 7.18
CA PRO A 15 0.21 -4.26 8.37
C PRO A 15 1.32 -3.27 8.67
N TYR A 16 0.96 -2.10 9.21
CA TYR A 16 1.92 -1.25 9.88
C TYR A 16 2.50 -1.94 11.11
N VAL A 17 3.82 -1.96 11.23
CA VAL A 17 4.51 -2.58 12.36
C VAL A 17 4.82 -1.56 13.46
N ASN A 18 3.76 -0.96 14.00
CA ASN A 18 3.80 -0.04 15.13
C ASN A 18 3.29 -0.64 16.46
N GLY A 19 2.90 -1.92 16.44
CA GLY A 19 2.36 -2.68 17.56
C GLY A 19 2.28 -4.17 17.27
N GLU A 20 1.82 -4.93 18.25
CA GLU A 20 1.62 -6.36 18.15
C GLU A 20 0.42 -6.72 17.25
N PRO A 21 0.41 -7.91 16.62
CA PRO A 21 -0.78 -8.41 15.95
C PRO A 21 -1.92 -8.65 16.95
N HIS A 22 -3.13 -8.39 16.52
CA HIS A 22 -4.34 -8.71 17.30
C HIS A 22 -5.25 -9.66 16.52
N LEU A 23 -6.27 -10.18 17.20
CA LEU A 23 -7.17 -11.20 16.66
C LEU A 23 -7.80 -10.78 15.31
N GLY A 24 -8.10 -9.49 15.14
CA GLY A 24 -8.63 -8.96 13.87
C GLY A 24 -7.66 -9.11 12.70
N HIS A 25 -6.35 -8.94 12.92
CA HIS A 25 -5.34 -9.21 11.91
C HIS A 25 -5.24 -10.70 11.58
N ILE A 26 -5.22 -11.54 12.63
CA ILE A 26 -5.06 -12.99 12.46
C ILE A 26 -6.28 -13.59 11.76
N ALA A 27 -7.48 -13.40 12.33
CA ALA A 27 -8.70 -14.03 11.84
C ALA A 27 -9.34 -13.32 10.64
N GLY A 28 -9.08 -11.99 10.47
CA GLY A 28 -9.74 -11.19 9.45
C GLY A 28 -9.21 -11.42 8.03
N ASN A 29 -7.90 -11.43 7.85
CA ASN A 29 -7.30 -11.56 6.53
C ASN A 29 -6.20 -12.64 6.43
N ASN A 30 -5.39 -12.85 7.47
CA ASN A 30 -4.28 -13.81 7.39
C ASN A 30 -4.77 -15.26 7.38
N LEU A 31 -5.64 -15.66 8.32
CA LEU A 31 -6.17 -17.02 8.39
C LEU A 31 -6.98 -17.43 7.15
N PRO A 32 -7.93 -16.62 6.63
CA PRO A 32 -8.61 -16.94 5.39
C PRO A 32 -7.66 -17.11 4.20
N ALA A 33 -6.61 -16.28 4.10
CA ALA A 33 -5.61 -16.40 3.05
C ALA A 33 -4.80 -17.70 3.16
N ASP A 34 -4.41 -18.08 4.37
CA ASP A 34 -3.66 -19.31 4.62
C ASP A 34 -4.49 -20.56 4.30
N ILE A 35 -5.76 -20.59 4.73
CA ILE A 35 -6.69 -21.68 4.38
C ILE A 35 -6.83 -21.78 2.86
N PHE A 36 -6.99 -20.65 2.17
CA PHE A 36 -7.09 -20.61 0.71
C PHE A 36 -5.81 -21.12 0.03
N ALA A 37 -4.64 -20.67 0.48
CA ALA A 37 -3.36 -21.12 -0.05
C ALA A 37 -3.14 -22.62 0.14
N ARG A 38 -3.40 -23.15 1.34
CA ARG A 38 -3.32 -24.58 1.66
C ARG A 38 -4.27 -25.41 0.81
N PHE A 39 -5.51 -24.95 0.63
CA PHE A 39 -6.48 -25.63 -0.22
C PHE A 39 -5.97 -25.73 -1.67
N HIS A 40 -5.48 -24.62 -2.25
CA HIS A 40 -4.97 -24.63 -3.62
C HIS A 40 -3.73 -25.50 -3.80
N ARG A 41 -2.82 -25.52 -2.82
CA ARG A 41 -1.68 -26.47 -2.82
C ARG A 41 -2.14 -27.92 -2.75
N MET A 42 -3.13 -28.22 -1.91
CA MET A 42 -3.66 -29.57 -1.74
C MET A 42 -4.30 -30.12 -3.02
N ILE A 43 -4.94 -29.28 -3.83
CA ILE A 43 -5.54 -29.68 -5.13
C ILE A 43 -4.54 -29.61 -6.30
N GLY A 44 -3.24 -29.35 -6.01
CA GLY A 44 -2.15 -29.43 -6.98
C GLY A 44 -1.84 -28.16 -7.77
N ASN A 45 -2.33 -27.00 -7.35
CA ASN A 45 -1.96 -25.72 -7.97
C ASN A 45 -0.58 -25.23 -7.49
N ASN A 46 0.07 -24.43 -8.34
CA ASN A 46 1.29 -23.73 -7.99
C ASN A 46 0.94 -22.46 -7.20
N VAL A 47 1.17 -22.47 -5.90
CA VAL A 47 0.81 -21.32 -5.02
C VAL A 47 2.03 -20.61 -4.55
N LEU A 48 2.01 -19.28 -4.67
CA LEU A 48 2.96 -18.37 -4.01
C LEU A 48 2.17 -17.47 -3.06
N MET A 49 2.38 -17.63 -1.75
CA MET A 49 1.73 -16.82 -0.71
C MET A 49 2.73 -15.85 -0.11
N VAL A 50 2.50 -14.55 -0.28
CA VAL A 50 3.41 -13.49 0.17
C VAL A 50 2.69 -12.44 1.00
N SER A 51 3.43 -11.88 1.95
CA SER A 51 3.08 -10.70 2.73
C SER A 51 4.33 -10.07 3.33
N GLY A 52 4.15 -9.04 4.15
CA GLY A 52 5.24 -8.42 4.87
C GLY A 52 4.76 -7.31 5.80
N SER A 53 5.71 -6.72 6.47
CA SER A 53 5.52 -5.59 7.38
C SER A 53 5.70 -4.27 6.65
N ASP A 54 4.68 -3.40 6.72
CA ASP A 54 4.83 -2.02 6.30
C ASP A 54 5.59 -1.23 7.38
N GLN A 55 6.84 -0.86 7.06
CA GLN A 55 7.77 -0.22 7.99
C GLN A 55 7.79 1.30 7.86
N HIS A 56 7.26 1.88 6.77
CA HIS A 56 7.47 3.28 6.42
C HIS A 56 6.30 4.20 6.77
N GLY A 57 5.20 3.68 7.29
CA GLY A 57 4.05 4.50 7.63
C GLY A 57 4.27 5.44 8.82
N THR A 58 3.59 6.58 8.80
CA THR A 58 3.54 7.55 9.92
C THR A 58 3.26 6.92 11.29
N PRO A 59 2.41 5.87 11.44
CA PRO A 59 2.22 5.20 12.72
C PRO A 59 3.51 4.66 13.35
N VAL A 60 4.48 4.23 12.54
CA VAL A 60 5.79 3.77 13.02
C VAL A 60 6.62 4.93 13.58
N THR A 61 6.59 6.10 12.93
CA THR A 61 7.31 7.30 13.41
C THR A 61 6.69 7.87 14.68
N ILE A 62 5.36 7.85 14.81
CA ILE A 62 4.65 8.23 16.03
C ILE A 62 5.09 7.32 17.17
N ARG A 63 5.02 6.01 16.97
CA ARG A 63 5.43 5.03 17.99
C ARG A 63 6.88 5.18 18.40
N ALA A 64 7.76 5.50 17.46
CA ALA A 64 9.17 5.76 17.74
C ALA A 64 9.37 6.98 18.66
N LYS A 65 8.61 8.05 18.46
CA LYS A 65 8.63 9.23 19.35
C LYS A 65 8.11 8.88 20.74
N GLU A 66 7.00 8.14 20.86
CA GLU A 66 6.44 7.69 22.14
C GLU A 66 7.43 6.83 22.93
N GLU A 67 8.14 5.92 22.28
CA GLU A 67 9.15 5.04 22.90
C GLU A 67 10.56 5.67 22.99
N ASN A 68 10.73 6.96 22.63
CA ASN A 68 12.03 7.66 22.60
C ASN A 68 13.11 6.87 21.84
N THR A 69 12.78 6.40 20.66
CA THR A 69 13.67 5.57 19.83
C THR A 69 13.55 5.97 18.34
N THR A 70 14.17 5.19 17.45
CA THR A 70 14.14 5.46 16.00
C THR A 70 13.05 4.64 15.31
N PRO A 71 12.45 5.13 14.20
CA PRO A 71 11.48 4.38 13.40
C PRO A 71 12.00 3.01 13.00
N LYS A 72 13.28 2.91 12.63
CA LYS A 72 13.93 1.65 12.26
C LYS A 72 13.88 0.62 13.38
N LYS A 73 14.17 1.02 14.62
CA LYS A 73 14.14 0.10 15.77
C LYS A 73 12.72 -0.39 16.08
N ILE A 74 11.73 0.48 15.99
CA ILE A 74 10.31 0.11 16.15
C ILE A 74 9.91 -0.89 15.06
N ALA A 75 10.19 -0.56 13.81
CA ALA A 75 9.84 -1.40 12.67
C ALA A 75 10.47 -2.80 12.77
N GLU A 76 11.76 -2.89 13.12
CA GLU A 76 12.44 -4.20 13.30
C GLU A 76 11.90 -4.98 14.51
N LYS A 77 11.64 -4.31 15.63
CA LYS A 77 11.06 -4.92 16.84
C LYS A 77 9.74 -5.61 16.51
N TYR A 78 8.80 -4.86 15.92
CA TYR A 78 7.46 -5.39 15.66
C TYR A 78 7.42 -6.30 14.43
N HIS A 79 8.27 -6.09 13.41
CA HIS A 79 8.44 -7.08 12.34
C HIS A 79 8.79 -8.45 12.89
N LYS A 80 9.72 -8.50 13.86
CA LYS A 80 10.07 -9.77 14.52
C LYS A 80 8.89 -10.38 15.26
N VAL A 81 8.14 -9.59 16.03
CA VAL A 81 6.95 -10.07 16.75
C VAL A 81 5.93 -10.67 15.79
N TRP A 82 5.61 -9.96 14.69
CA TRP A 82 4.68 -10.45 13.67
C TRP A 82 5.16 -11.74 13.02
N SER A 83 6.44 -11.78 12.61
CA SER A 83 7.02 -12.97 11.97
C SER A 83 7.03 -14.18 12.90
N ASP A 84 7.37 -13.99 14.18
CA ASP A 84 7.35 -15.07 15.18
C ASP A 84 5.92 -15.55 15.44
N THR A 85 4.95 -14.65 15.57
CA THR A 85 3.51 -14.99 15.73
C THR A 85 3.02 -15.85 14.57
N PHE A 86 3.33 -15.48 13.32
CA PHE A 86 2.91 -16.29 12.18
C PHE A 86 3.57 -17.65 12.12
N LYS A 87 4.81 -17.77 12.55
CA LYS A 87 5.50 -19.06 12.69
C LYS A 87 4.88 -19.94 13.76
N GLU A 88 4.57 -19.37 14.94
CA GLU A 88 3.93 -20.08 16.04
C GLU A 88 2.53 -20.57 15.67
N LEU A 89 1.80 -19.82 14.84
CA LEU A 89 0.49 -20.19 14.32
C LEU A 89 0.56 -21.10 13.07
N ASP A 90 1.75 -21.49 12.64
CA ASP A 90 1.99 -22.35 11.46
C ASP A 90 1.39 -21.79 10.16
N PHE A 91 1.40 -20.45 9.96
CA PHE A 91 0.99 -19.86 8.69
C PHE A 91 1.94 -20.25 7.56
N SER A 92 1.41 -20.63 6.42
CA SER A 92 2.15 -21.21 5.29
C SER A 92 2.64 -20.20 4.26
N PHE A 93 3.09 -19.01 4.72
CA PHE A 93 3.72 -18.05 3.84
C PHE A 93 4.96 -18.64 3.16
N ASP A 94 5.08 -18.47 1.83
CA ASP A 94 6.33 -18.73 1.12
C ASP A 94 7.36 -17.65 1.43
N LEU A 95 6.90 -16.41 1.64
CA LEU A 95 7.72 -15.33 2.17
C LEU A 95 6.87 -14.33 2.98
N TYR A 96 7.30 -14.06 4.21
CA TYR A 96 6.87 -12.90 4.99
C TYR A 96 8.08 -11.97 5.18
N THR A 97 8.08 -10.82 4.48
CA THR A 97 9.21 -9.88 4.43
C THR A 97 8.84 -8.50 4.99
N LYS A 98 9.48 -7.43 4.55
CA LYS A 98 9.29 -6.05 5.03
C LYS A 98 9.63 -5.01 3.96
N THR A 99 9.00 -3.82 4.02
CA THR A 99 9.27 -2.73 3.07
C THR A 99 10.65 -2.08 3.25
N GLY A 100 11.33 -2.32 4.37
CA GLY A 100 12.69 -1.81 4.64
C GLY A 100 13.82 -2.50 3.89
N THR A 101 13.55 -3.53 3.06
CA THR A 101 14.60 -4.23 2.29
C THR A 101 15.06 -3.41 1.09
N ASP A 102 16.31 -3.62 0.66
CA ASP A 102 16.84 -2.95 -0.52
C ASP A 102 16.13 -3.44 -1.81
N ASN A 103 15.76 -4.72 -1.86
CA ASN A 103 14.95 -5.26 -2.96
C ASN A 103 13.59 -4.53 -3.09
N HIS A 104 12.91 -4.24 -1.97
CA HIS A 104 11.66 -3.48 -2.02
C HIS A 104 11.89 -2.06 -2.54
N LYS A 105 12.88 -1.36 -2.01
CA LYS A 105 13.23 0.01 -2.45
C LYS A 105 13.53 0.06 -3.95
N GLU A 106 14.35 -0.86 -4.45
CA GLU A 106 14.68 -0.96 -5.87
C GLU A 106 13.44 -1.25 -6.71
N THR A 107 12.59 -2.19 -6.29
CA THR A 107 11.35 -2.52 -7.01
C THR A 107 10.41 -1.31 -7.10
N VAL A 108 10.23 -0.57 -5.98
CA VAL A 108 9.40 0.63 -5.94
C VAL A 108 9.95 1.72 -6.86
N GLN A 109 11.26 1.98 -6.80
CA GLN A 109 11.92 2.98 -7.66
C GLN A 109 11.85 2.60 -9.15
N ASN A 110 11.96 1.32 -9.49
CA ASN A 110 11.82 0.84 -10.87
C ASN A 110 10.41 1.08 -11.41
N LEU A 111 9.35 0.79 -10.64
CA LEU A 111 7.98 1.09 -11.05
C LEU A 111 7.71 2.60 -11.11
N PHE A 112 8.25 3.38 -10.18
CA PHE A 112 8.19 4.83 -10.23
C PHE A 112 8.82 5.37 -11.52
N ASN A 113 10.03 4.94 -11.87
CA ASN A 113 10.71 5.34 -13.10
C ASN A 113 9.91 4.94 -14.33
N SER A 114 9.37 3.72 -14.39
CA SER A 114 8.52 3.27 -15.51
C SER A 114 7.27 4.15 -15.67
N LEU A 115 6.61 4.53 -14.58
CA LEU A 115 5.48 5.45 -14.63
C LEU A 115 5.88 6.83 -15.13
N ASN A 116 7.05 7.33 -14.71
CA ASN A 116 7.60 8.60 -15.16
C ASN A 116 7.93 8.59 -16.66
N GLU A 117 8.64 7.58 -17.13
CA GLU A 117 9.01 7.38 -18.54
C GLU A 117 7.77 7.25 -19.44
N ASN A 118 6.71 6.62 -18.93
CA ASN A 118 5.44 6.45 -19.64
C ASN A 118 4.52 7.70 -19.54
N GLY A 119 4.97 8.79 -18.88
CA GLY A 119 4.29 10.07 -18.84
C GLY A 119 3.10 10.13 -17.86
N PHE A 120 2.98 9.18 -16.92
CA PHE A 120 1.92 9.14 -15.91
C PHE A 120 2.24 9.91 -14.63
N LEU A 121 3.44 10.47 -14.50
CA LEU A 121 3.82 11.31 -13.39
C LEU A 121 3.95 12.77 -13.80
N GLU A 122 3.65 13.69 -12.87
CA GLU A 122 3.73 15.14 -13.08
C GLU A 122 4.19 15.84 -11.80
N GLU A 123 5.07 16.84 -11.93
CA GLU A 123 5.47 17.70 -10.83
C GLU A 123 4.43 18.81 -10.64
N LYS A 124 3.95 19.01 -9.40
CA LYS A 124 3.05 20.09 -9.02
C LYS A 124 3.46 20.70 -7.69
N TYR A 125 3.24 22.01 -7.57
CA TYR A 125 3.30 22.69 -6.29
C TYR A 125 1.95 22.61 -5.59
N SER A 126 1.97 22.39 -4.29
CA SER A 126 0.78 22.39 -3.43
C SER A 126 1.08 23.00 -2.07
N GLU A 127 0.09 23.62 -1.49
CA GLU A 127 0.16 24.13 -0.11
C GLU A 127 0.01 22.96 0.86
N GLN A 128 1.05 22.72 1.66
CA GLN A 128 1.08 21.62 2.62
C GLN A 128 1.12 22.16 4.06
N PRO A 129 0.46 21.48 5.01
CA PRO A 129 0.49 21.88 6.42
C PRO A 129 1.91 21.89 6.97
N TYR A 130 2.26 22.95 7.70
CA TYR A 130 3.57 23.16 8.29
C TYR A 130 3.45 23.62 9.75
N SER A 131 4.28 23.08 10.63
CA SER A 131 4.46 23.58 11.99
C SER A 131 5.69 24.46 12.05
N GLU A 132 5.50 25.75 12.33
CA GLU A 132 6.61 26.68 12.58
C GLU A 132 7.38 26.32 13.85
N LYS A 133 6.69 25.75 14.86
CA LYS A 133 7.28 25.36 16.13
C LYS A 133 8.19 24.13 16.01
N SER A 134 7.79 23.16 15.21
CA SER A 134 8.57 21.95 14.96
C SER A 134 9.43 22.02 13.70
N GLU A 135 9.37 23.15 12.95
CA GLU A 135 10.10 23.42 11.71
C GLU A 135 9.99 22.29 10.68
N MET A 136 8.77 21.71 10.53
CA MET A 136 8.55 20.57 9.64
C MET A 136 7.19 20.58 8.97
N PHE A 137 7.10 19.98 7.79
CA PHE A 137 5.83 19.64 7.17
C PHE A 137 5.09 18.58 7.97
N LEU A 138 3.78 18.70 8.03
CA LEU A 138 2.92 17.80 8.80
C LEU A 138 2.20 16.84 7.84
N SER A 139 2.51 15.56 7.95
CA SER A 139 1.76 14.54 7.21
C SER A 139 0.34 14.38 7.78
N ASP A 140 -0.52 13.74 7.01
CA ASP A 140 -1.97 13.60 7.24
C ASP A 140 -2.35 13.27 8.70
N ARG A 141 -1.59 12.42 9.38
CA ARG A 141 -1.87 12.02 10.76
C ARG A 141 -1.30 12.98 11.82
N TYR A 142 -0.53 13.95 11.40
CA TYR A 142 0.03 14.99 12.29
C TYR A 142 -0.83 16.25 12.35
N ILE A 143 -1.96 16.26 11.66
CA ILE A 143 -2.93 17.35 11.69
C ILE A 143 -4.30 16.86 12.17
N GLU A 144 -5.00 17.73 12.89
CA GLU A 144 -6.37 17.50 13.32
C GLU A 144 -7.16 18.80 13.22
N GLY A 145 -8.37 18.74 12.67
CA GLY A 145 -9.24 19.90 12.50
C GLY A 145 -10.71 19.51 12.36
N ASP A 146 -11.56 20.50 12.20
CA ASP A 146 -12.98 20.28 11.97
C ASP A 146 -13.22 19.94 10.51
N CYS A 147 -13.99 18.87 10.27
CA CYS A 147 -14.33 18.41 8.92
C CYS A 147 -15.09 19.50 8.14
N PRO A 148 -14.75 19.76 6.86
CA PRO A 148 -15.49 20.73 6.05
C PRO A 148 -16.93 20.28 5.69
N HIS A 149 -17.25 19.00 5.88
CA HIS A 149 -18.50 18.38 5.42
C HIS A 149 -19.46 17.98 6.55
N CYS A 150 -18.98 17.83 7.78
CA CYS A 150 -19.79 17.43 8.94
C CYS A 150 -19.21 18.05 10.24
N PRO A 151 -19.92 18.02 11.38
CA PRO A 151 -19.47 18.68 12.61
C PRO A 151 -18.35 17.93 13.37
N SER A 152 -17.83 16.86 12.84
CA SER A 152 -16.82 16.03 13.51
C SER A 152 -15.42 16.59 13.36
N ARG A 153 -14.59 16.39 14.38
CA ARG A 153 -13.14 16.56 14.24
C ARG A 153 -12.53 15.34 13.56
N THR A 154 -11.55 15.57 12.70
CA THR A 154 -10.95 14.52 11.91
C THR A 154 -9.46 14.77 11.70
N LYS A 155 -8.74 13.73 11.29
CA LYS A 155 -7.31 13.74 10.94
C LYS A 155 -7.13 13.38 9.48
N GLY A 156 -6.05 13.90 8.90
CA GLY A 156 -5.67 13.49 7.55
C GLY A 156 -6.43 14.20 6.44
N ASP A 157 -6.75 13.43 5.43
CA ASP A 157 -7.36 13.87 4.16
C ASP A 157 -8.74 13.20 3.91
N ARG A 158 -9.27 12.50 4.92
CA ARG A 158 -10.58 11.83 4.87
C ARG A 158 -11.25 11.81 6.25
N CYS A 159 -12.53 12.11 6.28
CA CYS A 159 -13.31 12.05 7.51
C CYS A 159 -13.78 10.62 7.81
N ASP A 160 -13.44 10.12 9.00
CA ASP A 160 -13.85 8.79 9.45
C ASP A 160 -15.37 8.69 9.66
N ASP A 161 -16.04 9.79 10.04
CA ASP A 161 -17.49 9.79 10.34
C ASP A 161 -18.34 9.91 9.08
N CYS A 162 -18.05 10.87 8.17
CA CYS A 162 -18.85 11.05 6.97
C CYS A 162 -18.28 10.38 5.71
N GLY A 163 -17.03 9.86 5.78
CA GLY A 163 -16.38 9.12 4.72
C GLY A 163 -15.95 9.96 3.51
N LYS A 164 -16.05 11.30 3.58
CA LYS A 164 -15.66 12.18 2.48
C LYS A 164 -14.18 12.54 2.54
N ASP A 165 -13.57 12.60 1.35
CA ASP A 165 -12.21 13.10 1.17
C ASP A 165 -12.22 14.64 1.14
N PHE A 166 -11.11 15.27 1.53
CA PHE A 166 -10.88 16.72 1.51
C PHE A 166 -9.36 16.99 1.45
N GLU A 167 -8.99 18.20 1.05
CA GLU A 167 -7.60 18.65 1.19
C GLU A 167 -7.34 19.18 2.61
N PRO A 168 -6.13 19.03 3.18
CA PRO A 168 -5.81 19.55 4.51
C PRO A 168 -6.12 21.03 4.71
N ILE A 169 -6.02 21.83 3.65
CA ILE A 169 -6.32 23.26 3.67
C ILE A 169 -7.81 23.56 3.90
N ASP A 170 -8.71 22.61 3.65
CA ASP A 170 -10.15 22.77 3.83
C ASP A 170 -10.59 22.56 5.30
N LEU A 171 -9.70 21.97 6.14
CA LEU A 171 -9.97 21.77 7.55
C LEU A 171 -10.02 23.10 8.31
N LYS A 172 -10.99 23.25 9.21
CA LYS A 172 -11.09 24.41 10.09
C LYS A 172 -10.45 24.10 11.44
N ASN A 173 -10.02 25.15 12.15
CA ASN A 173 -9.40 25.02 13.48
C ASN A 173 -8.30 23.96 13.51
N LEU A 174 -7.44 23.99 12.51
CA LEU A 174 -6.37 23.03 12.27
C LEU A 174 -5.26 23.19 13.29
N ILE A 175 -4.90 22.10 13.94
CA ILE A 175 -3.80 22.02 14.90
C ILE A 175 -2.83 20.88 14.57
N SER A 176 -1.57 21.08 14.94
CA SER A 176 -0.55 20.03 14.91
C SER A 176 -0.76 19.08 16.09
N THR A 177 -0.87 17.77 15.82
CA THR A 177 -0.95 16.76 16.89
C THR A 177 0.42 16.44 17.50
N ILE A 178 1.53 16.99 16.95
CA ILE A 178 2.89 16.79 17.45
C ILE A 178 3.17 17.70 18.64
N ASP A 179 2.76 18.95 18.56
CA ASP A 179 3.16 20.01 19.49
C ASP A 179 2.01 20.95 19.89
N ASN A 180 0.78 20.64 19.46
CA ASN A 180 -0.45 21.40 19.68
C ASN A 180 -0.36 22.87 19.21
N SER A 181 0.54 23.16 18.25
CA SER A 181 0.65 24.48 17.67
C SER A 181 -0.38 24.70 16.55
N GLU A 182 -0.63 25.97 16.25
CA GLU A 182 -1.34 26.37 15.05
C GLU A 182 -0.56 25.92 13.81
N VAL A 183 -1.27 25.50 12.78
CA VAL A 183 -0.69 25.01 11.51
C VAL A 183 -0.73 26.13 10.50
N THR A 184 0.42 26.41 9.89
CA THR A 184 0.54 27.26 8.71
C THR A 184 0.58 26.40 7.43
N PHE A 185 0.58 27.03 6.27
CA PHE A 185 0.73 26.35 4.99
C PHE A 185 1.96 26.89 4.27
N LYS A 186 2.74 25.97 3.69
CA LYS A 186 3.91 26.33 2.86
C LYS A 186 3.83 25.59 1.54
N SER A 187 4.17 26.32 0.49
CA SER A 187 4.25 25.73 -0.86
C SER A 187 5.43 24.78 -0.95
N THR A 188 5.18 23.57 -1.39
CA THR A 188 6.19 22.55 -1.65
C THR A 188 5.86 21.79 -2.92
N LYS A 189 6.88 21.25 -3.58
CA LYS A 189 6.68 20.51 -4.82
C LYS A 189 6.57 19.02 -4.56
N HIS A 190 5.64 18.37 -5.23
CA HIS A 190 5.42 16.92 -5.16
C HIS A 190 5.26 16.31 -6.54
N ILE A 191 5.55 15.02 -6.63
CA ILE A 191 5.22 14.22 -7.80
C ILE A 191 3.82 13.65 -7.61
N TYR A 192 2.99 13.83 -8.63
CA TYR A 192 1.62 13.35 -8.70
C TYR A 192 1.48 12.24 -9.72
N LEU A 193 0.78 11.16 -9.36
CA LEU A 193 0.28 10.18 -10.29
C LEU A 193 -0.98 10.74 -10.96
N LYS A 194 -0.98 10.82 -12.29
CA LYS A 194 -2.14 11.24 -13.11
C LYS A 194 -3.20 10.15 -13.11
N LEU A 195 -3.83 9.95 -11.97
CA LEU A 195 -4.79 8.86 -11.76
C LEU A 195 -6.01 8.93 -12.70
N PRO A 196 -6.52 10.13 -13.12
CA PRO A 196 -7.57 10.25 -14.11
C PRO A 196 -7.30 9.56 -15.45
N GLU A 197 -6.04 9.44 -15.87
CA GLU A 197 -5.64 8.75 -17.10
C GLU A 197 -6.02 7.25 -17.12
N PHE A 198 -6.28 6.68 -15.94
CA PHE A 198 -6.67 5.29 -15.76
C PHE A 198 -8.18 5.09 -15.60
N GLN A 199 -8.96 6.16 -15.47
CA GLN A 199 -10.41 6.14 -15.14
C GLN A 199 -11.20 5.15 -16.00
N GLU A 200 -11.13 5.27 -17.31
CA GLU A 200 -11.90 4.43 -18.23
C GLU A 200 -11.44 2.97 -18.21
N LYS A 201 -10.13 2.75 -18.15
CA LYS A 201 -9.54 1.40 -18.10
C LYS A 201 -9.97 0.67 -16.83
N LEU A 202 -9.92 1.36 -15.69
CA LEU A 202 -10.31 0.80 -14.39
C LEU A 202 -11.82 0.54 -14.32
N ASP A 203 -12.64 1.48 -14.81
CA ASP A 203 -14.10 1.29 -14.84
C ASP A 203 -14.48 0.05 -15.66
N LYS A 204 -13.94 -0.07 -16.88
CA LYS A 204 -14.17 -1.23 -17.75
C LYS A 204 -13.70 -2.53 -17.11
N TRP A 205 -12.52 -2.51 -16.50
CA TRP A 205 -11.95 -3.69 -15.85
C TRP A 205 -12.76 -4.12 -14.63
N ILE A 206 -13.16 -3.20 -13.74
CA ILE A 206 -13.98 -3.53 -12.56
C ILE A 206 -15.36 -4.03 -12.96
N LYS A 207 -16.00 -3.42 -13.96
CA LYS A 207 -17.29 -3.87 -14.48
C LYS A 207 -17.24 -5.28 -15.04
N SER A 208 -16.11 -5.69 -15.64
CA SER A 208 -15.90 -7.05 -16.16
C SER A 208 -15.82 -8.12 -15.07
N LYS A 209 -15.55 -7.75 -13.81
CA LYS A 209 -15.43 -8.66 -12.67
C LYS A 209 -16.81 -9.06 -12.15
N THR A 210 -17.47 -9.96 -12.85
CA THR A 210 -18.86 -10.40 -12.52
C THR A 210 -18.93 -11.26 -11.27
N TYR A 211 -17.83 -11.89 -10.88
CA TYR A 211 -17.70 -12.80 -9.74
C TYR A 211 -17.19 -12.11 -8.46
N TRP A 212 -16.78 -10.85 -8.52
CA TRP A 212 -16.37 -10.12 -7.30
C TRP A 212 -17.55 -9.98 -6.34
N ARG A 213 -17.25 -10.00 -5.05
CA ARG A 213 -18.23 -9.68 -4.01
C ARG A 213 -18.84 -8.31 -4.25
N SER A 214 -20.15 -8.20 -4.06
CA SER A 214 -20.89 -6.95 -4.32
C SER A 214 -20.34 -5.77 -3.52
N ALA A 215 -19.93 -6.00 -2.26
CA ALA A 215 -19.33 -4.96 -1.41
C ALA A 215 -18.06 -4.37 -2.06
N VAL A 216 -17.13 -5.20 -2.50
CA VAL A 216 -15.88 -4.77 -3.16
C VAL A 216 -16.20 -4.03 -4.45
N LYS A 217 -17.04 -4.60 -5.31
CA LYS A 217 -17.38 -4.00 -6.60
C LYS A 217 -18.10 -2.65 -6.45
N ASN A 218 -19.07 -2.57 -5.54
CA ASN A 218 -19.83 -1.34 -5.32
C ASN A 218 -18.97 -0.22 -4.73
N GLN A 219 -18.08 -0.54 -3.77
CA GLN A 219 -17.16 0.44 -3.21
C GLN A 219 -16.18 0.96 -4.28
N SER A 220 -15.64 0.06 -5.11
CA SER A 220 -14.72 0.43 -6.20
C SER A 220 -15.41 1.32 -7.26
N LEU A 221 -16.60 0.96 -7.69
CA LEU A 221 -17.37 1.76 -8.65
C LEU A 221 -17.84 3.08 -8.03
N GLY A 222 -18.19 3.09 -6.74
CA GLY A 222 -18.50 4.31 -6.00
C GLY A 222 -17.31 5.28 -5.96
N PHE A 223 -16.09 4.78 -5.76
CA PHE A 223 -14.89 5.59 -5.81
C PHE A 223 -14.66 6.20 -7.21
N LEU A 224 -14.84 5.41 -8.27
CA LEU A 224 -14.74 5.90 -9.66
C LEU A 224 -15.83 6.90 -10.04
N SER A 225 -17.05 6.76 -9.52
CA SER A 225 -18.18 7.62 -9.87
C SER A 225 -17.98 9.08 -9.44
N ASN A 226 -17.15 9.33 -8.46
CA ASN A 226 -16.78 10.69 -8.03
C ASN A 226 -15.74 11.35 -8.96
N GLY A 227 -15.20 10.60 -9.94
CA GLY A 227 -14.07 10.99 -10.77
C GLY A 227 -12.75 10.84 -10.02
N LEU A 228 -11.73 10.28 -10.69
CA LEU A 228 -10.39 10.21 -10.13
C LEU A 228 -9.70 11.57 -10.23
N ILE A 229 -8.93 11.91 -9.20
CA ILE A 229 -8.08 13.11 -9.16
C ILE A 229 -6.61 12.68 -9.08
N ASP A 230 -5.71 13.57 -9.48
CA ASP A 230 -4.28 13.35 -9.34
C ASP A 230 -3.91 13.13 -7.87
N ARG A 231 -3.03 12.15 -7.63
CA ARG A 231 -2.61 11.80 -6.27
C ARG A 231 -1.13 12.06 -6.07
N ALA A 232 -0.79 12.88 -5.07
CA ALA A 232 0.60 13.09 -4.67
C ALA A 232 1.19 11.78 -4.15
N ILE A 233 2.26 11.31 -4.79
CA ILE A 233 2.97 10.07 -4.47
C ILE A 233 4.31 10.31 -3.79
N THR A 234 4.59 11.54 -3.39
CA THR A 234 5.75 11.93 -2.57
C THR A 234 5.29 12.68 -1.33
N ARG A 235 6.11 12.70 -0.29
CA ARG A 235 5.85 13.41 0.98
C ARG A 235 7.14 14.03 1.52
N ASP A 236 7.01 15.15 2.23
CA ASP A 236 8.07 15.82 2.98
C ASP A 236 8.29 15.09 4.32
N ILE A 237 8.92 13.93 4.27
CA ILE A 237 9.25 13.09 5.43
C ILE A 237 10.61 12.44 5.25
N ASP A 238 11.26 12.06 6.37
CA ASP A 238 12.61 11.48 6.37
C ASP A 238 12.62 9.95 6.32
N TRP A 239 11.48 9.30 6.66
CA TRP A 239 11.38 7.86 6.78
C TRP A 239 10.53 7.26 5.66
N GLY A 240 11.15 6.49 4.77
CA GLY A 240 10.51 5.89 3.61
C GLY A 240 11.48 5.62 2.46
N VAL A 241 10.98 5.18 1.32
CA VAL A 241 11.73 4.98 0.09
C VAL A 241 12.07 6.32 -0.53
N LYS A 242 13.34 6.54 -0.89
CA LYS A 242 13.80 7.76 -1.55
C LYS A 242 13.18 7.90 -2.94
N VAL A 243 12.84 9.12 -3.30
CA VAL A 243 12.39 9.47 -4.66
C VAL A 243 13.59 9.39 -5.60
N PRO A 244 13.51 8.65 -6.73
CA PRO A 244 14.64 8.46 -7.64
C PRO A 244 14.76 9.58 -8.69
N ILE A 245 14.54 10.84 -8.29
CA ILE A 245 14.65 12.04 -9.13
C ILE A 245 15.47 13.09 -8.41
N ASP A 246 16.38 13.75 -9.12
CA ASP A 246 17.19 14.82 -8.58
C ASP A 246 16.33 16.01 -8.10
N GLY A 247 16.72 16.61 -6.98
CA GLY A 247 15.97 17.70 -6.33
C GLY A 247 14.78 17.24 -5.48
N TYR A 248 14.74 15.93 -5.12
CA TYR A 248 13.77 15.33 -4.20
C TYR A 248 14.45 14.54 -3.06
N GLU A 249 15.69 14.86 -2.72
CA GLU A 249 16.52 14.13 -1.74
C GLU A 249 15.91 14.17 -0.34
N ASP A 250 15.22 15.24 0.00
CA ASP A 250 14.51 15.51 1.26
C ASP A 250 13.11 14.91 1.32
N LYS A 251 12.68 14.23 0.25
CA LYS A 251 11.35 13.64 0.16
C LYS A 251 11.40 12.13 0.10
N ARG A 252 10.26 11.52 0.39
CA ARG A 252 10.06 10.07 0.28
C ARG A 252 8.83 9.75 -0.55
N ILE A 253 8.86 8.58 -1.19
CA ILE A 253 7.68 8.01 -1.83
C ILE A 253 6.63 7.75 -0.77
N TYR A 254 5.38 8.09 -1.08
CA TYR A 254 4.25 7.94 -0.16
C TYR A 254 3.95 6.48 0.13
N VAL A 255 3.78 6.16 1.40
CA VAL A 255 3.63 4.77 1.88
C VAL A 255 2.51 4.01 1.19
N TRP A 256 1.38 4.62 0.90
CA TRP A 256 0.26 3.94 0.22
C TRP A 256 0.53 3.65 -1.26
N PHE A 257 1.46 4.35 -1.89
CA PHE A 257 1.97 4.02 -3.22
C PHE A 257 2.97 2.86 -3.14
N GLU A 258 3.91 2.89 -2.21
CA GLU A 258 4.96 1.87 -2.11
C GLU A 258 4.47 0.54 -1.54
N ALA A 259 3.64 0.57 -0.49
CA ALA A 259 3.23 -0.64 0.24
C ALA A 259 2.47 -1.64 -0.65
N VAL A 260 1.65 -1.15 -1.58
CA VAL A 260 0.94 -2.03 -2.54
C VAL A 260 1.88 -2.68 -3.57
N ILE A 261 3.07 -2.12 -3.78
CA ILE A 261 4.14 -2.71 -4.61
C ILE A 261 4.85 -3.84 -3.85
N GLY A 262 4.66 -3.90 -2.54
CA GLY A 262 5.25 -4.90 -1.67
C GLY A 262 5.01 -6.35 -2.11
N TYR A 263 3.87 -6.64 -2.68
CA TYR A 263 3.57 -7.98 -3.19
C TYR A 263 4.48 -8.40 -4.33
N LEU A 264 4.77 -7.49 -5.25
CA LEU A 264 5.71 -7.71 -6.35
C LEU A 264 7.13 -7.87 -5.81
N SER A 265 7.56 -6.95 -4.95
CA SER A 265 8.90 -7.02 -4.36
C SER A 265 9.11 -8.29 -3.53
N ALA A 266 8.10 -8.72 -2.77
CA ALA A 266 8.16 -9.98 -2.02
C ALA A 266 8.25 -11.20 -2.96
N SER A 267 7.54 -11.19 -4.09
CA SER A 267 7.64 -12.26 -5.09
C SER A 267 9.03 -12.32 -5.73
N ILE A 268 9.64 -11.15 -6.00
CA ILE A 268 11.02 -11.04 -6.51
C ILE A 268 12.02 -11.53 -5.46
N GLU A 269 11.87 -11.12 -4.20
CA GLU A 269 12.74 -11.52 -3.08
C GLU A 269 12.66 -13.03 -2.85
N TRP A 270 11.45 -13.61 -2.85
CA TRP A 270 11.26 -15.05 -2.77
C TRP A 270 11.95 -15.79 -3.91
N ALA A 271 11.84 -15.30 -5.15
CA ALA A 271 12.47 -15.92 -6.31
C ALA A 271 14.01 -15.95 -6.21
N GLN A 272 14.59 -15.02 -5.45
CA GLN A 272 16.04 -14.94 -5.20
C GLN A 272 16.48 -15.70 -3.95
N SER A 273 15.53 -16.17 -3.13
CA SER A 273 15.80 -16.86 -1.89
C SER A 273 16.15 -18.33 -2.11
N LYS A 274 16.70 -18.96 -1.05
CA LYS A 274 16.94 -20.41 -1.02
C LYS A 274 15.65 -21.25 -1.00
N ASP A 275 14.53 -20.65 -0.64
CA ASP A 275 13.23 -21.32 -0.55
C ASP A 275 12.60 -21.50 -1.94
N ASN A 276 13.13 -20.83 -2.96
CA ASN A 276 12.81 -21.08 -4.37
C ASN A 276 13.49 -22.37 -4.85
N ILE A 277 12.77 -23.48 -4.79
CA ILE A 277 13.25 -24.82 -5.19
C ILE A 277 13.65 -24.84 -6.68
N SER A 278 13.03 -24.04 -7.54
CA SER A 278 13.35 -23.99 -8.96
C SER A 278 14.73 -23.37 -9.26
N GLN A 279 15.28 -22.60 -8.31
CA GLN A 279 16.52 -21.81 -8.46
C GLN A 279 16.51 -20.81 -9.63
N LYS A 280 15.38 -20.60 -10.31
CA LYS A 280 15.22 -19.61 -11.37
C LYS A 280 14.90 -18.25 -10.76
N LYS A 281 15.83 -17.31 -10.79
CA LYS A 281 15.68 -15.97 -10.19
C LYS A 281 14.56 -15.12 -10.80
N ASP A 282 14.12 -15.45 -12.00
CA ASP A 282 13.05 -14.76 -12.71
C ASP A 282 11.71 -15.50 -12.67
N ILE A 283 11.60 -16.57 -11.87
CA ILE A 283 10.38 -17.38 -11.77
C ILE A 283 9.16 -16.60 -11.28
N TRP A 284 9.37 -15.49 -10.55
CA TRP A 284 8.28 -14.59 -10.14
C TRP A 284 7.44 -14.09 -11.33
N LYS A 285 8.03 -14.04 -12.55
CA LYS A 285 7.35 -13.66 -13.78
C LYS A 285 6.21 -14.60 -14.15
N GLU A 286 6.29 -15.87 -13.74
CA GLU A 286 5.24 -16.86 -13.98
C GLU A 286 3.93 -16.49 -13.26
N TRP A 287 3.99 -15.72 -12.17
CA TRP A 287 2.80 -15.20 -11.52
C TRP A 287 2.45 -13.79 -12.04
N TRP A 288 3.43 -12.92 -12.21
CA TRP A 288 3.16 -11.50 -12.45
C TRP A 288 2.96 -11.13 -13.94
N LEU A 289 3.54 -11.88 -14.87
CA LEU A 289 3.49 -11.59 -16.30
C LEU A 289 2.79 -12.67 -17.15
N ASN A 290 2.50 -13.83 -16.58
CA ASN A 290 1.74 -14.87 -17.26
C ASN A 290 0.24 -14.58 -17.14
N PRO A 291 -0.51 -14.34 -18.24
CA PRO A 291 -1.90 -13.94 -18.21
C PRO A 291 -2.86 -15.00 -17.61
N ASP A 292 -2.41 -16.26 -17.55
CA ASP A 292 -3.19 -17.36 -16.97
C ASP A 292 -3.09 -17.40 -15.43
N SER A 293 -2.19 -16.61 -14.83
CA SER A 293 -2.03 -16.57 -13.37
C SER A 293 -3.11 -15.74 -12.71
N LYS A 294 -3.53 -16.16 -11.51
CA LYS A 294 -4.60 -15.52 -10.74
C LYS A 294 -4.06 -14.95 -9.44
N HIS A 295 -4.28 -13.66 -9.23
CA HIS A 295 -3.87 -12.95 -8.02
C HIS A 295 -5.05 -12.73 -7.08
N PHE A 296 -4.96 -13.21 -5.86
CA PHE A 296 -5.97 -13.05 -4.81
C PHE A 296 -5.42 -12.17 -3.69
N TYR A 297 -6.11 -11.07 -3.40
CA TYR A 297 -5.69 -10.10 -2.39
C TYR A 297 -6.60 -10.16 -1.18
N PHE A 298 -6.07 -10.57 -0.03
CA PHE A 298 -6.80 -10.67 1.24
C PHE A 298 -6.50 -9.45 2.11
N GLN A 299 -7.54 -8.70 2.50
CA GLN A 299 -7.37 -7.41 3.14
C GLN A 299 -8.59 -6.94 3.94
N GLY A 300 -8.44 -5.90 4.73
CA GLY A 300 -9.55 -5.18 5.33
C GLY A 300 -10.29 -4.31 4.30
N LYS A 301 -11.58 -4.06 4.54
CA LYS A 301 -12.46 -3.28 3.65
C LYS A 301 -11.91 -1.90 3.28
N ASP A 302 -11.17 -1.26 4.18
CA ASP A 302 -10.64 0.09 3.99
C ASP A 302 -9.50 0.10 2.94
N ASN A 303 -8.91 -1.06 2.65
CA ASN A 303 -7.86 -1.22 1.64
C ASN A 303 -8.40 -1.51 0.23
N ILE A 304 -9.71 -1.63 0.04
CA ILE A 304 -10.31 -1.91 -1.27
C ILE A 304 -9.84 -0.92 -2.34
N PRO A 305 -9.90 0.42 -2.15
CA PRO A 305 -9.47 1.37 -3.19
C PRO A 305 -7.99 1.22 -3.56
N PHE A 306 -7.13 0.85 -2.62
CA PHE A 306 -5.71 0.64 -2.89
C PHE A 306 -5.45 -0.56 -3.80
N HIS A 307 -6.29 -1.59 -3.73
CA HIS A 307 -6.15 -2.83 -4.53
C HIS A 307 -7.03 -2.88 -5.77
N THR A 308 -8.03 -2.00 -5.87
CA THR A 308 -8.92 -1.93 -7.06
C THR A 308 -8.68 -0.71 -7.92
N ILE A 309 -7.98 0.31 -7.42
CA ILE A 309 -7.70 1.57 -8.12
C ILE A 309 -6.18 1.82 -8.18
N ILE A 310 -5.52 2.02 -7.03
CA ILE A 310 -4.12 2.49 -6.97
C ILE A 310 -3.16 1.43 -7.53
N LEU A 311 -3.16 0.22 -6.97
CA LEU A 311 -2.30 -0.86 -7.47
C LEU A 311 -2.55 -1.18 -8.95
N PRO A 312 -3.80 -1.35 -9.43
CA PRO A 312 -4.05 -1.54 -10.86
C PRO A 312 -3.57 -0.37 -11.73
N ALA A 313 -3.72 0.88 -11.30
CA ALA A 313 -3.18 2.03 -12.03
C ALA A 313 -1.66 1.97 -12.15
N ILE A 314 -0.95 1.65 -11.05
CA ILE A 314 0.50 1.45 -11.05
C ILE A 314 0.90 0.34 -12.03
N LEU A 315 0.26 -0.82 -11.94
CA LEU A 315 0.56 -1.98 -12.78
C LEU A 315 0.29 -1.73 -14.27
N ILE A 316 -0.82 -1.06 -14.60
CA ILE A 316 -1.16 -0.68 -15.98
C ILE A 316 -0.18 0.37 -16.51
N GLY A 317 0.17 1.35 -15.69
CA GLY A 317 1.05 2.44 -16.09
C GLY A 317 2.50 2.04 -16.20
N SER A 318 2.94 1.04 -15.44
CA SER A 318 4.34 0.57 -15.46
C SER A 318 4.61 -0.53 -16.48
N GLY A 319 3.57 -1.17 -17.05
CA GLY A 319 3.77 -2.23 -18.03
C GLY A 319 2.67 -3.28 -18.07
N ASN A 320 3.00 -4.48 -18.51
CA ASN A 320 2.05 -5.57 -18.73
C ASN A 320 1.99 -6.55 -17.55
N TYR A 321 1.79 -6.04 -16.34
CA TYR A 321 1.60 -6.85 -15.16
C TYR A 321 0.16 -7.36 -15.05
N ASN A 322 -0.01 -8.54 -14.44
CA ASN A 322 -1.32 -9.08 -14.13
C ASN A 322 -2.03 -8.23 -13.08
N LEU A 323 -3.30 -7.93 -13.35
CA LEU A 323 -4.17 -7.22 -12.41
C LEU A 323 -4.79 -8.19 -11.41
N PRO A 324 -5.31 -7.71 -10.27
CA PRO A 324 -6.02 -8.55 -9.32
C PRO A 324 -7.10 -9.40 -9.99
N TYR A 325 -7.02 -10.71 -9.79
CA TYR A 325 -8.09 -11.62 -10.19
C TYR A 325 -9.28 -11.43 -9.25
N ASP A 326 -9.03 -11.49 -7.94
CA ASP A 326 -10.05 -11.23 -6.93
C ASP A 326 -9.48 -10.44 -5.73
N VAL A 327 -10.36 -9.66 -5.12
CA VAL A 327 -10.09 -8.87 -3.92
C VAL A 327 -11.04 -9.33 -2.82
N VAL A 328 -10.47 -9.97 -1.81
CA VAL A 328 -11.18 -10.58 -0.69
C VAL A 328 -11.11 -9.66 0.52
N ALA A 329 -12.25 -8.98 0.80
CA ALA A 329 -12.37 -8.03 1.91
C ALA A 329 -13.68 -8.25 2.68
#